data_d81cc0a6a675dc08be5f457a7d4636ea
#
_entry.id   d81cc0a6a675dc08be5f457a7d4636ea
#
_cell.length_a   1.000
_cell.length_b   1.000
_cell.length_c   1.000
_cell.angle_alpha   90.00
_cell.angle_beta   90.00
_cell.angle_gamma   90.00
#
_symmetry.space_group_name_H-M   'P 1'
#
loop_
_entity.id
_entity.type
_entity.pdbx_description
1 polymer ?
#
loop_
_entity_poly.entity_id
_entity_poly.type
_entity_poly.pdbx_seq_one_letter_code
_entity_poly.pdbx_strand_id
1 'polypeptide(L)'
;MRMKNSRDERRIFRWSALVLIVGLMVPATAFTQATSRPKPVPTPSAEAIEKSIDRGIQFLLARQNKNGSWGSAHNTKGLNIFAPVPGAHHAFRAAVTSLCISALISTGDTRPEVSESLDRGEAWLLKHLPSVRRATPEALYNNWAHAYSIQALVAMHGRHTDDKQRREKIKQLAQQQVEMLGRYECVDGGWAYYDFSAHTRKPSGSSVSFVTATALVALAEAQTIGVEAPQRLTDRALASIRRQRKPDFSYCYSEQLKYRPMHPINRPGGSLGRSQACNLAMCLWEDKQITKAVLTTWLDRLFARNLWLDLARKRPIPHESWFAVAGYFFYYGHYYGSLCIERVEPADRARFQDQMAHLLIHLQEKDGSWWDYPLYDYHQQYGTAFALMSLVRCRRP
;
A
#
# COMPACT_ATOMS: atom_id res chain seq x y z
N MET A 1 -3.70 16.40 84.36
CA MET A 1 -4.41 15.72 85.45
C MET A 1 -5.00 14.41 84.92
N ARG A 2 -4.49 13.30 85.47
CA ARG A 2 -4.98 11.88 85.43
C ARG A 2 -5.72 11.35 84.22
N MET A 3 -5.04 10.48 83.48
CA MET A 3 -5.12 9.03 83.31
C MET A 3 -6.45 8.36 83.66
N LYS A 4 -7.01 7.60 82.71
CA LYS A 4 -7.40 6.22 83.00
C LYS A 4 -7.42 5.33 81.71
N ASN A 5 -6.70 4.22 81.83
CA ASN A 5 -6.71 3.06 80.97
C ASN A 5 -8.07 2.41 80.95
N SER A 6 -8.49 1.83 79.82
CA SER A 6 -9.19 0.58 79.81
C SER A 6 -8.82 -0.22 78.53
N ARG A 7 -8.20 -1.33 78.81
CA ARG A 7 -8.01 -2.45 77.89
C ARG A 7 -9.36 -3.04 77.62
N ASP A 8 -9.66 -3.25 76.37
CA ASP A 8 -10.68 -4.23 76.02
C ASP A 8 -10.21 -5.09 74.84
N GLU A 9 -10.24 -6.37 75.09
CA GLU A 9 -9.79 -7.44 74.26
C GLU A 9 -10.70 -7.55 73.04
N ARG A 10 -10.16 -7.38 71.81
CA ARG A 10 -10.88 -7.79 70.62
C ARG A 10 -10.30 -9.09 70.11
N ARG A 11 -11.14 -10.13 70.26
CA ARG A 11 -10.96 -11.45 69.64
C ARG A 11 -10.76 -11.30 68.16
N ILE A 12 -9.62 -11.74 67.69
CA ILE A 12 -9.29 -11.86 66.29
C ILE A 12 -9.97 -13.13 65.78
N PHE A 13 -11.05 -12.95 65.04
CA PHE A 13 -11.67 -14.00 64.24
C PHE A 13 -10.84 -14.22 63.00
N ARG A 14 -10.04 -15.29 62.99
CA ARG A 14 -9.33 -15.75 61.78
C ARG A 14 -10.34 -16.45 60.88
N TRP A 15 -10.84 -15.76 59.86
CA TRP A 15 -11.44 -16.40 58.71
C TRP A 15 -10.34 -16.76 57.75
N SER A 16 -9.97 -18.03 57.71
CA SER A 16 -9.17 -18.61 56.63
C SER A 16 -10.10 -18.75 55.43
N ALA A 17 -10.10 -17.75 54.58
CA ALA A 17 -10.71 -17.86 53.27
C ALA A 17 -9.84 -18.77 52.41
N LEU A 18 -10.25 -20.02 52.26
CA LEU A 18 -9.72 -20.94 51.28
C LEU A 18 -10.20 -20.46 49.92
N VAL A 19 -9.40 -19.68 49.22
CA VAL A 19 -9.67 -19.35 47.83
C VAL A 19 -9.32 -20.57 46.99
N LEU A 20 -10.32 -21.34 46.64
CA LEU A 20 -10.26 -22.43 45.68
C LEU A 20 -10.08 -21.78 44.29
N ILE A 21 -8.83 -21.63 43.84
CA ILE A 21 -8.54 -21.31 42.45
C ILE A 21 -8.87 -22.58 41.65
N VAL A 22 -10.10 -22.71 41.24
CA VAL A 22 -10.44 -23.59 40.13
C VAL A 22 -9.90 -22.96 38.88
N GLY A 23 -8.70 -23.37 38.53
CA GLY A 23 -8.13 -23.09 37.22
C GLY A 23 -9.05 -23.71 36.16
N LEU A 24 -10.02 -22.97 35.69
CA LEU A 24 -10.62 -23.21 34.38
C LEU A 24 -9.48 -23.12 33.38
N MET A 25 -8.82 -24.25 33.08
CA MET A 25 -8.14 -24.47 31.83
C MET A 25 -9.24 -24.39 30.74
N VAL A 26 -9.60 -23.16 30.38
CA VAL A 26 -10.21 -22.92 29.10
C VAL A 26 -9.15 -23.37 28.11
N PRO A 27 -9.37 -24.45 27.32
CA PRO A 27 -8.46 -24.75 26.25
C PRO A 27 -8.37 -23.43 25.49
N ALA A 28 -7.15 -22.97 25.21
CA ALA A 28 -6.92 -21.93 24.27
C ALA A 28 -7.36 -22.47 22.89
N THR A 29 -8.65 -22.69 22.73
CA THR A 29 -9.28 -22.64 21.44
C THR A 29 -8.94 -21.24 20.99
N ALA A 30 -7.86 -21.15 20.22
CA ALA A 30 -7.60 -19.98 19.43
C ALA A 30 -8.96 -19.48 18.99
N PHE A 31 -9.33 -18.26 19.38
CA PHE A 31 -10.39 -17.53 18.73
C PHE A 31 -9.91 -17.35 17.29
N THR A 32 -10.04 -18.42 16.52
CA THR A 32 -10.16 -18.33 15.09
C THR A 32 -11.39 -17.48 14.92
N GLN A 33 -11.18 -16.15 14.86
CA GLN A 33 -12.19 -15.28 14.29
C GLN A 33 -12.55 -15.96 12.99
N ALA A 34 -13.76 -16.56 12.94
CA ALA A 34 -14.24 -17.23 11.76
C ALA A 34 -13.97 -16.24 10.62
N THR A 35 -13.03 -16.57 9.77
CA THR A 35 -12.68 -15.73 8.64
C THR A 35 -13.93 -15.74 7.81
N SER A 36 -14.67 -14.64 7.82
CA SER A 36 -15.85 -14.50 6.97
C SER A 36 -15.33 -14.62 5.55
N ARG A 37 -15.55 -15.78 4.93
CA ARG A 37 -15.24 -15.95 3.50
C ARG A 37 -16.18 -15.04 2.72
N PRO A 38 -15.68 -14.39 1.66
CA PRO A 38 -16.54 -13.61 0.79
C PRO A 38 -17.59 -14.53 0.15
N LYS A 39 -18.78 -13.99 -0.09
CA LYS A 39 -19.78 -14.70 -0.89
C LYS A 39 -19.21 -14.92 -2.29
N PRO A 40 -19.45 -16.10 -2.89
CA PRO A 40 -19.08 -16.33 -4.29
C PRO A 40 -19.72 -15.27 -5.20
N VAL A 41 -19.01 -14.85 -6.22
CA VAL A 41 -19.50 -13.94 -7.26
C VAL A 41 -19.58 -14.68 -8.60
N PRO A 42 -20.42 -14.25 -9.54
CA PRO A 42 -20.37 -14.77 -10.90
C PRO A 42 -18.96 -14.57 -11.48
N THR A 43 -18.41 -15.60 -12.09
CA THR A 43 -17.11 -15.52 -12.78
C THR A 43 -17.23 -14.58 -13.96
N PRO A 44 -16.48 -13.47 -14.00
CA PRO A 44 -16.48 -12.59 -15.18
C PRO A 44 -15.92 -13.30 -16.40
N SER A 45 -16.53 -13.06 -17.58
CA SER A 45 -16.01 -13.60 -18.82
C SER A 45 -14.66 -12.95 -19.19
N ALA A 46 -13.82 -13.68 -19.94
CA ALA A 46 -12.56 -13.13 -20.45
C ALA A 46 -12.81 -11.87 -21.28
N GLU A 47 -13.86 -11.86 -22.11
CA GLU A 47 -14.26 -10.70 -22.90
C GLU A 47 -14.60 -9.47 -22.02
N ALA A 48 -15.32 -9.68 -20.91
CA ALA A 48 -15.66 -8.58 -19.99
C ALA A 48 -14.39 -8.00 -19.32
N ILE A 49 -13.43 -8.84 -18.97
CA ILE A 49 -12.14 -8.41 -18.42
C ILE A 49 -11.37 -7.60 -19.47
N GLU A 50 -11.22 -8.13 -20.70
CA GLU A 50 -10.47 -7.45 -21.77
C GLU A 50 -11.13 -6.13 -22.17
N LYS A 51 -12.45 -6.09 -22.28
CA LYS A 51 -13.19 -4.85 -22.55
C LYS A 51 -12.96 -3.79 -21.47
N SER A 52 -12.92 -4.21 -20.20
CA SER A 52 -12.66 -3.29 -19.10
C SER A 52 -11.21 -2.80 -19.13
N ILE A 53 -10.25 -3.67 -19.44
CA ILE A 53 -8.83 -3.31 -19.61
C ILE A 53 -8.69 -2.31 -20.76
N ASP A 54 -9.28 -2.59 -21.94
CA ASP A 54 -9.19 -1.69 -23.09
C ASP A 54 -9.74 -0.29 -22.79
N ARG A 55 -10.89 -0.20 -22.14
CA ARG A 55 -11.44 1.10 -21.71
C ARG A 55 -10.50 1.87 -20.78
N GLY A 56 -9.82 1.17 -19.87
CA GLY A 56 -8.82 1.79 -18.99
C GLY A 56 -7.57 2.25 -19.74
N ILE A 57 -7.12 1.49 -20.74
CA ILE A 57 -6.02 1.88 -21.63
C ILE A 57 -6.42 3.15 -22.38
N GLN A 58 -7.59 3.17 -23.03
CA GLN A 58 -8.09 4.33 -23.78
C GLN A 58 -8.16 5.58 -22.88
N PHE A 59 -8.62 5.43 -21.63
CA PHE A 59 -8.61 6.53 -20.67
C PHE A 59 -7.19 7.06 -20.44
N LEU A 60 -6.20 6.19 -20.16
CA LEU A 60 -4.83 6.62 -19.91
C LEU A 60 -4.20 7.32 -21.13
N LEU A 61 -4.44 6.81 -22.34
CA LEU A 61 -3.99 7.43 -23.58
C LEU A 61 -4.57 8.84 -23.74
N ALA A 62 -5.89 8.99 -23.55
CA ALA A 62 -6.59 10.26 -23.67
C ALA A 62 -6.19 11.29 -22.59
N ARG A 63 -5.68 10.83 -21.43
CA ARG A 63 -5.30 11.69 -20.31
C ARG A 63 -3.78 11.93 -20.19
N GLN A 64 -3.00 11.46 -21.16
CA GLN A 64 -1.58 11.78 -21.19
C GLN A 64 -1.37 13.25 -21.55
N ASN A 65 -0.57 13.96 -20.78
CA ASN A 65 -0.17 15.33 -21.08
C ASN A 65 0.68 15.40 -22.35
N LYS A 66 0.67 16.53 -23.06
CA LYS A 66 1.48 16.75 -24.27
C LYS A 66 2.99 16.49 -24.04
N ASN A 67 3.48 16.68 -22.82
CA ASN A 67 4.87 16.42 -22.46
C ASN A 67 5.17 14.95 -22.11
N GLY A 68 4.21 14.06 -22.20
CA GLY A 68 4.34 12.63 -21.92
C GLY A 68 4.02 12.20 -20.48
N SER A 69 3.87 13.13 -19.52
CA SER A 69 3.50 12.80 -18.14
C SER A 69 2.01 12.56 -17.97
N TRP A 70 1.60 12.07 -16.79
CA TRP A 70 0.19 12.01 -16.37
C TRP A 70 -0.03 12.86 -15.13
N GLY A 71 -1.22 13.47 -15.09
CA GLY A 71 -1.69 14.29 -13.97
C GLY A 71 -1.10 15.69 -13.90
N SER A 72 -1.73 16.53 -13.10
CA SER A 72 -1.33 17.92 -12.91
C SER A 72 -1.70 18.44 -11.52
N ALA A 73 -1.19 19.64 -11.17
CA ALA A 73 -1.51 20.35 -9.93
C ALA A 73 -2.91 20.96 -9.92
N HIS A 74 -3.69 20.77 -10.98
CA HIS A 74 -5.03 21.34 -11.07
C HIS A 74 -5.96 20.72 -10.03
N ASN A 75 -6.68 21.56 -9.28
CA ASN A 75 -7.68 21.10 -8.33
C ASN A 75 -8.98 20.75 -9.05
N THR A 76 -9.35 19.46 -9.07
CA THR A 76 -10.54 18.96 -9.79
C THR A 76 -11.72 18.66 -8.88
N LYS A 77 -11.54 18.58 -7.56
CA LYS A 77 -12.54 18.02 -6.63
C LYS A 77 -12.77 18.81 -5.34
N GLY A 78 -12.34 20.04 -5.25
CA GLY A 78 -12.53 20.83 -4.04
C GLY A 78 -11.44 20.61 -2.99
N LEU A 79 -11.76 20.00 -1.86
CA LEU A 79 -10.77 19.80 -0.77
C LEU A 79 -9.68 18.82 -1.17
N ASN A 80 -8.42 19.21 -1.00
CA ASN A 80 -7.25 18.41 -1.24
C ASN A 80 -6.34 18.39 -0.02
N ILE A 81 -5.40 17.44 0.01
CA ILE A 81 -4.36 17.38 1.03
C ILE A 81 -3.36 18.52 0.88
N PHE A 82 -2.61 18.79 1.95
CA PHE A 82 -1.48 19.71 1.89
C PHE A 82 -0.44 19.23 0.86
N ALA A 83 -0.22 20.04 -0.16
CA ALA A 83 0.71 19.73 -1.24
C ALA A 83 1.46 21.01 -1.67
N PRO A 84 2.56 21.36 -1.00
CA PRO A 84 3.34 22.54 -1.34
C PRO A 84 3.94 22.42 -2.74
N VAL A 85 3.73 23.45 -3.56
CA VAL A 85 4.29 23.56 -4.92
C VAL A 85 5.63 24.26 -4.90
N PRO A 86 6.56 23.91 -5.82
CA PRO A 86 6.40 22.92 -6.90
C PRO A 86 6.69 21.47 -6.48
N GLY A 87 7.42 21.25 -5.37
CA GLY A 87 8.06 19.98 -5.05
C GLY A 87 7.09 18.81 -4.83
N ALA A 88 5.99 19.01 -4.08
CA ALA A 88 5.00 17.96 -3.85
C ALA A 88 4.35 17.50 -5.17
N HIS A 89 3.99 18.45 -6.03
CA HIS A 89 3.38 18.15 -7.33
C HIS A 89 4.36 17.53 -8.31
N HIS A 90 5.65 17.85 -8.20
CA HIS A 90 6.68 17.15 -8.97
C HIS A 90 6.76 15.68 -8.55
N ALA A 91 6.76 15.40 -7.24
CA ALA A 91 6.73 14.04 -6.72
C ALA A 91 5.46 13.28 -7.14
N PHE A 92 4.28 13.88 -7.00
CA PHE A 92 3.02 13.25 -7.43
C PHE A 92 3.01 12.93 -8.92
N ARG A 93 3.44 13.87 -9.76
CA ARG A 93 3.51 13.66 -11.21
C ARG A 93 4.47 12.52 -11.57
N ALA A 94 5.64 12.46 -10.94
CA ALA A 94 6.58 11.36 -11.15
C ALA A 94 6.00 10.01 -10.71
N ALA A 95 5.38 9.95 -9.52
CA ALA A 95 4.75 8.73 -9.02
C ALA A 95 3.61 8.24 -9.94
N VAL A 96 2.71 9.15 -10.34
CA VAL A 96 1.56 8.80 -11.18
C VAL A 96 1.99 8.44 -12.60
N THR A 97 2.96 9.15 -13.18
CA THR A 97 3.53 8.79 -14.47
C THR A 97 4.16 7.39 -14.42
N SER A 98 4.88 7.07 -13.35
CA SER A 98 5.45 5.75 -13.13
C SER A 98 4.39 4.65 -13.05
N LEU A 99 3.31 4.89 -12.29
CA LEU A 99 2.19 3.94 -12.20
C LEU A 99 1.51 3.73 -13.56
N CYS A 100 1.28 4.80 -14.36
CA CYS A 100 0.68 4.68 -15.67
C CYS A 100 1.58 3.91 -16.66
N ILE A 101 2.90 4.14 -16.63
CA ILE A 101 3.88 3.37 -17.41
C ILE A 101 3.82 1.90 -17.02
N SER A 102 3.90 1.59 -15.71
CA SER A 102 3.81 0.20 -15.22
C SER A 102 2.50 -0.47 -15.65
N ALA A 103 1.39 0.24 -15.56
CA ALA A 103 0.08 -0.27 -15.96
C ALA A 103 0.03 -0.58 -17.46
N LEU A 104 0.41 0.35 -18.32
CA LEU A 104 0.40 0.15 -19.76
C LEU A 104 1.35 -0.99 -20.19
N ILE A 105 2.55 -1.08 -19.63
CA ILE A 105 3.47 -2.20 -19.90
C ILE A 105 2.85 -3.53 -19.45
N SER A 106 2.21 -3.57 -18.28
CA SER A 106 1.62 -4.80 -17.74
C SER A 106 0.47 -5.35 -18.59
N THR A 107 -0.20 -4.52 -19.38
CA THR A 107 -1.29 -4.96 -20.27
C THR A 107 -0.81 -5.85 -21.39
N GLY A 108 0.46 -5.72 -21.79
CA GLY A 108 1.03 -6.40 -22.95
C GLY A 108 0.47 -5.89 -24.29
N ASP A 109 -0.18 -4.74 -24.30
CA ASP A 109 -0.77 -4.14 -25.49
C ASP A 109 0.31 -3.59 -26.41
N THR A 110 0.33 -4.05 -27.66
CA THR A 110 1.34 -3.72 -28.68
C THR A 110 0.85 -2.70 -29.73
N ARG A 111 -0.35 -2.15 -29.54
CA ARG A 111 -0.88 -1.14 -30.46
C ARG A 111 0.07 0.06 -30.56
N PRO A 112 0.21 0.64 -31.78
CA PRO A 112 1.13 1.78 -32.00
C PRO A 112 0.89 2.94 -31.04
N GLU A 113 -0.33 3.34 -30.82
CA GLU A 113 -0.71 4.45 -29.92
C GLU A 113 -0.30 4.19 -28.45
N VAL A 114 -0.33 2.92 -28.00
CA VAL A 114 0.14 2.53 -26.66
C VAL A 114 1.66 2.62 -26.59
N SER A 115 2.36 2.11 -27.61
CA SER A 115 3.80 2.18 -27.70
C SER A 115 4.32 3.61 -27.73
N GLU A 116 3.72 4.49 -28.54
CA GLU A 116 4.05 5.91 -28.60
C GLU A 116 3.80 6.64 -27.27
N SER A 117 2.68 6.31 -26.60
CA SER A 117 2.38 6.86 -25.28
C SER A 117 3.41 6.44 -24.23
N LEU A 118 3.82 5.16 -24.24
CA LEU A 118 4.88 4.64 -23.39
C LEU A 118 6.21 5.37 -23.67
N ASP A 119 6.61 5.53 -24.93
CA ASP A 119 7.88 6.19 -25.28
C ASP A 119 7.93 7.64 -24.80
N ARG A 120 6.81 8.39 -24.93
CA ARG A 120 6.71 9.75 -24.37
C ARG A 120 6.77 9.77 -22.86
N GLY A 121 6.07 8.83 -22.20
CA GLY A 121 6.03 8.70 -20.74
C GLY A 121 7.41 8.37 -20.17
N GLU A 122 8.09 7.39 -20.75
CA GLU A 122 9.43 6.99 -20.38
C GLU A 122 10.44 8.13 -20.58
N ALA A 123 10.39 8.82 -21.72
CA ALA A 123 11.27 9.98 -21.98
C ALA A 123 11.06 11.07 -20.92
N TRP A 124 9.82 11.35 -20.56
CA TRP A 124 9.52 12.30 -19.48
C TRP A 124 10.08 11.83 -18.14
N LEU A 125 9.83 10.57 -17.76
CA LEU A 125 10.28 10.01 -16.48
C LEU A 125 11.81 10.03 -16.37
N LEU A 126 12.53 9.55 -17.39
CA LEU A 126 13.99 9.53 -17.41
C LEU A 126 14.59 10.93 -17.27
N LYS A 127 13.94 11.95 -17.84
CA LYS A 127 14.39 13.35 -17.77
C LYS A 127 14.12 13.98 -16.40
N HIS A 128 12.97 13.73 -15.80
CA HIS A 128 12.48 14.49 -14.64
C HIS A 128 12.70 13.80 -13.29
N LEU A 129 12.76 12.46 -13.27
CA LEU A 129 12.95 11.69 -12.04
C LEU A 129 14.24 12.06 -11.27
N PRO A 130 15.39 12.32 -11.91
CA PRO A 130 16.62 12.72 -11.21
C PRO A 130 16.49 13.98 -10.36
N SER A 131 15.51 14.83 -10.63
CA SER A 131 15.30 16.10 -9.91
C SER A 131 14.22 16.00 -8.80
N VAL A 132 13.58 14.84 -8.62
CA VAL A 132 12.60 14.65 -7.54
C VAL A 132 13.28 14.73 -6.18
N ARG A 133 12.74 15.59 -5.31
CA ARG A 133 13.26 15.86 -3.96
C ARG A 133 12.12 16.02 -2.96
N ARG A 134 12.46 16.00 -1.68
CA ARG A 134 11.60 16.41 -0.58
C ARG A 134 11.09 17.83 -0.83
N ALA A 135 9.76 18.02 -0.77
CA ALA A 135 9.14 19.30 -1.11
C ALA A 135 9.38 20.38 -0.05
N THR A 136 9.17 20.03 1.21
CA THR A 136 9.41 20.86 2.41
C THR A 136 9.94 19.96 3.53
N PRO A 137 10.39 20.54 4.65
CA PRO A 137 10.75 19.73 5.82
C PRO A 137 9.66 18.76 6.28
N GLU A 138 8.38 19.08 6.08
CA GLU A 138 7.26 18.24 6.50
C GLU A 138 6.80 17.25 5.42
N ALA A 139 6.95 17.58 4.13
CA ALA A 139 6.37 16.81 3.04
C ALA A 139 7.38 15.86 2.40
N LEU A 140 7.18 14.55 2.59
CA LEU A 140 8.03 13.47 2.11
C LEU A 140 7.37 12.66 0.97
N TYR A 141 6.51 13.29 0.16
CA TYR A 141 5.80 12.62 -0.95
C TYR A 141 6.74 12.05 -2.02
N ASN A 142 7.97 12.52 -2.08
CA ASN A 142 9.02 11.96 -2.92
C ASN A 142 9.28 10.47 -2.64
N ASN A 143 9.00 9.96 -1.44
CA ASN A 143 9.12 8.53 -1.14
C ASN A 143 8.20 7.68 -2.03
N TRP A 144 6.99 8.16 -2.31
CA TRP A 144 6.08 7.52 -3.28
C TRP A 144 6.66 7.55 -4.70
N ALA A 145 7.21 8.72 -5.10
CA ALA A 145 7.81 8.86 -6.42
C ALA A 145 8.99 7.90 -6.59
N HIS A 146 9.89 7.82 -5.61
CA HIS A 146 11.05 6.92 -5.68
C HIS A 146 10.61 5.45 -5.74
N ALA A 147 9.66 5.02 -4.88
CA ALA A 147 9.19 3.64 -4.85
C ALA A 147 8.48 3.23 -6.15
N TYR A 148 7.48 3.99 -6.61
CA TYR A 148 6.78 3.65 -7.85
C TYR A 148 7.64 3.80 -9.09
N SER A 149 8.63 4.73 -9.06
CA SER A 149 9.56 4.84 -10.18
C SER A 149 10.52 3.67 -10.27
N ILE A 150 10.96 3.08 -9.16
CA ILE A 150 11.72 1.82 -9.18
C ILE A 150 10.91 0.73 -9.89
N GLN A 151 9.63 0.55 -9.52
CA GLN A 151 8.76 -0.44 -10.16
C GLN A 151 8.59 -0.18 -11.67
N ALA A 152 8.37 1.08 -12.06
CA ALA A 152 8.28 1.44 -13.46
C ALA A 152 9.59 1.20 -14.23
N LEU A 153 10.73 1.52 -13.63
CA LEU A 153 12.05 1.28 -14.23
C LEU A 153 12.32 -0.22 -14.41
N VAL A 154 11.87 -1.07 -13.47
CA VAL A 154 11.95 -2.54 -13.63
C VAL A 154 11.10 -2.99 -14.82
N ALA A 155 9.86 -2.50 -14.94
CA ALA A 155 9.00 -2.81 -16.08
C ALA A 155 9.59 -2.32 -17.41
N MET A 156 10.10 -1.09 -17.46
CA MET A 156 10.78 -0.52 -18.62
C MET A 156 12.04 -1.33 -19.02
N HIS A 157 12.82 -1.78 -18.03
CA HIS A 157 13.96 -2.65 -18.29
C HIS A 157 13.56 -3.95 -18.99
N GLY A 158 12.41 -4.55 -18.61
CA GLY A 158 11.84 -5.70 -19.28
C GLY A 158 11.29 -5.41 -20.68
N ARG A 159 10.78 -4.19 -20.92
CA ARG A 159 10.28 -3.78 -22.25
C ARG A 159 11.40 -3.62 -23.30
N HIS A 160 12.59 -3.22 -22.89
CA HIS A 160 13.70 -2.92 -23.79
C HIS A 160 14.75 -4.05 -23.87
N THR A 161 14.33 -5.29 -24.16
CA THR A 161 15.19 -6.49 -24.16
C THR A 161 16.38 -6.35 -25.12
N ASP A 162 16.20 -5.71 -26.25
CA ASP A 162 17.18 -5.61 -27.35
C ASP A 162 18.07 -4.37 -27.27
N ASP A 163 17.79 -3.42 -26.38
CA ASP A 163 18.58 -2.20 -26.20
C ASP A 163 19.39 -2.25 -24.89
N LYS A 164 20.57 -2.84 -24.97
CA LYS A 164 21.48 -2.97 -23.83
C LYS A 164 21.87 -1.61 -23.22
N GLN A 165 22.09 -0.57 -24.05
CA GLN A 165 22.47 0.75 -23.56
C GLN A 165 21.35 1.42 -22.79
N ARG A 166 20.12 1.32 -23.29
CA ARG A 166 18.94 1.84 -22.61
C ARG A 166 18.67 1.09 -21.29
N ARG A 167 18.77 -0.22 -21.29
CA ARG A 167 18.65 -1.05 -20.09
C ARG A 167 19.64 -0.64 -19.00
N GLU A 168 20.90 -0.41 -19.37
CA GLU A 168 21.92 0.02 -18.41
C GLU A 168 21.61 1.41 -17.82
N LYS A 169 21.16 2.37 -18.63
CA LYS A 169 20.71 3.69 -18.14
C LYS A 169 19.52 3.56 -17.17
N ILE A 170 18.54 2.69 -17.50
CA ILE A 170 17.39 2.41 -16.65
C ILE A 170 17.84 1.82 -15.31
N LYS A 171 18.75 0.86 -15.34
CA LYS A 171 19.32 0.23 -14.15
C LYS A 171 20.06 1.25 -13.26
N GLN A 172 20.90 2.11 -13.85
CA GLN A 172 21.59 3.17 -13.14
C GLN A 172 20.62 4.15 -12.49
N LEU A 173 19.53 4.52 -13.18
CA LEU A 173 18.51 5.39 -12.61
C LEU A 173 17.73 4.70 -11.50
N ALA A 174 17.44 3.40 -11.60
CA ALA A 174 16.83 2.62 -10.53
C ALA A 174 17.74 2.59 -9.29
N GLN A 175 19.05 2.39 -9.47
CA GLN A 175 20.02 2.45 -8.37
C GLN A 175 20.00 3.83 -7.68
N GLN A 176 19.95 4.91 -8.43
CA GLN A 176 19.82 6.27 -7.86
C GLN A 176 18.52 6.42 -7.05
N GLN A 177 17.40 5.81 -7.47
CA GLN A 177 16.17 5.87 -6.70
C GLN A 177 16.26 5.06 -5.39
N VAL A 178 16.97 3.95 -5.40
CA VAL A 178 17.29 3.18 -4.17
C VAL A 178 18.11 4.03 -3.20
N GLU A 179 19.11 4.75 -3.69
CA GLU A 179 19.92 5.68 -2.89
C GLU A 179 19.06 6.82 -2.31
N MET A 180 18.12 7.35 -3.10
CA MET A 180 17.19 8.37 -2.64
C MET A 180 16.26 7.84 -1.56
N LEU A 181 15.75 6.61 -1.64
CA LEU A 181 15.05 5.96 -0.54
C LEU A 181 15.94 5.88 0.71
N GLY A 182 17.19 5.46 0.58
CA GLY A 182 18.16 5.44 1.69
C GLY A 182 18.37 6.82 2.34
N ARG A 183 18.39 7.89 1.53
CA ARG A 183 18.50 9.27 2.02
C ARG A 183 17.29 9.71 2.85
N TYR A 184 16.09 9.25 2.50
CA TYR A 184 14.83 9.64 3.15
C TYR A 184 14.27 8.56 4.11
N GLU A 185 15.07 7.59 4.46
CA GLU A 185 14.75 6.64 5.53
C GLU A 185 14.55 7.37 6.87
N CYS A 186 13.49 7.04 7.60
CA CYS A 186 13.25 7.55 8.95
C CYS A 186 14.28 7.00 9.95
N VAL A 187 14.55 7.76 11.03
CA VAL A 187 15.53 7.34 12.05
C VAL A 187 15.15 6.03 12.77
N ASP A 188 13.87 5.67 12.78
CA ASP A 188 13.36 4.40 13.32
C ASP A 188 13.34 3.25 12.31
N GLY A 189 13.80 3.49 11.08
CA GLY A 189 13.77 2.57 9.96
C GLY A 189 12.46 2.67 9.15
N GLY A 190 12.52 2.39 7.84
CA GLY A 190 11.37 2.53 6.95
C GLY A 190 11.09 3.96 6.53
N TRP A 191 9.90 4.23 6.00
CA TRP A 191 9.55 5.49 5.36
C TRP A 191 8.20 6.03 5.79
N ALA A 192 8.09 7.36 5.75
CA ALA A 192 6.87 8.14 5.95
C ALA A 192 6.62 9.05 4.76
N TYR A 193 5.47 9.72 4.74
CA TYR A 193 5.14 10.76 3.75
C TYR A 193 4.96 12.14 4.39
N TYR A 194 4.94 12.21 5.73
CA TYR A 194 5.05 13.42 6.53
C TYR A 194 6.12 13.28 7.61
N ASP A 195 6.74 14.41 7.96
CA ASP A 195 7.64 14.56 9.09
C ASP A 195 7.26 15.82 9.87
N PHE A 196 6.62 15.64 11.02
CA PHE A 196 6.16 16.76 11.84
C PHE A 196 7.02 17.00 13.08
N SER A 197 8.02 16.18 13.33
CA SER A 197 8.73 16.19 14.62
C SER A 197 10.07 16.90 14.60
N ALA A 198 10.82 16.80 13.51
CA ALA A 198 12.14 17.43 13.38
C ALA A 198 12.45 17.76 11.92
N HIS A 199 12.81 19.02 11.66
CA HIS A 199 13.17 19.51 10.34
C HIS A 199 14.64 19.25 10.02
N THR A 200 15.05 17.99 10.11
CA THR A 200 16.42 17.56 9.84
C THR A 200 16.56 17.01 8.42
N ARG A 201 17.80 16.84 8.01
CA ARG A 201 18.15 16.28 6.72
C ARG A 201 17.65 14.84 6.54
N LYS A 202 17.72 14.02 7.59
CA LYS A 202 17.12 12.70 7.69
C LYS A 202 15.78 12.83 8.43
N PRO A 203 14.69 12.25 7.90
CA PRO A 203 13.41 12.30 8.58
C PRO A 203 13.46 11.76 10.00
N SER A 204 12.73 12.40 10.91
CA SER A 204 12.54 11.93 12.27
C SER A 204 11.82 10.57 12.31
N GLY A 205 11.62 9.99 13.45
CA GLY A 205 10.90 8.74 13.63
C GLY A 205 9.43 8.84 13.22
N SER A 206 8.72 7.72 13.35
CA SER A 206 7.32 7.52 12.93
C SER A 206 7.15 7.09 11.48
N SER A 207 7.97 6.10 11.07
CA SER A 207 7.75 5.40 9.80
C SER A 207 6.33 4.85 9.71
N VAL A 208 5.77 4.90 8.51
CA VAL A 208 4.39 4.50 8.19
C VAL A 208 4.41 3.13 7.53
N SER A 209 3.63 2.17 8.05
CA SER A 209 3.69 0.77 7.64
C SER A 209 3.52 0.57 6.14
N PHE A 210 2.49 1.18 5.54
CA PHE A 210 2.19 0.97 4.13
C PHE A 210 3.14 1.73 3.18
N VAL A 211 3.71 2.86 3.59
CA VAL A 211 4.76 3.54 2.81
C VAL A 211 6.03 2.68 2.81
N THR A 212 6.38 2.13 3.97
CA THR A 212 7.51 1.22 4.13
C THR A 212 7.30 -0.06 3.31
N ALA A 213 6.07 -0.62 3.33
CA ALA A 213 5.74 -1.79 2.53
C ALA A 213 5.88 -1.53 1.03
N THR A 214 5.37 -0.38 0.53
CA THR A 214 5.53 0.00 -0.88
C THR A 214 7.00 0.10 -1.29
N ALA A 215 7.82 0.72 -0.46
CA ALA A 215 9.25 0.80 -0.72
C ALA A 215 9.93 -0.58 -0.73
N LEU A 216 9.60 -1.45 0.24
CA LEU A 216 10.13 -2.82 0.30
C LEU A 216 9.71 -3.67 -0.92
N VAL A 217 8.47 -3.53 -1.41
CA VAL A 217 8.03 -4.19 -2.65
C VAL A 217 8.87 -3.69 -3.82
N ALA A 218 9.04 -2.38 -3.96
CA ALA A 218 9.86 -1.81 -5.03
C ALA A 218 11.34 -2.27 -4.95
N LEU A 219 11.92 -2.36 -3.76
CA LEU A 219 13.28 -2.86 -3.56
C LEU A 219 13.41 -4.35 -3.91
N ALA A 220 12.39 -5.17 -3.59
CA ALA A 220 12.38 -6.58 -4.00
C ALA A 220 12.29 -6.73 -5.53
N GLU A 221 11.48 -5.90 -6.19
CA GLU A 221 11.41 -5.88 -7.66
C GLU A 221 12.74 -5.41 -8.29
N ALA A 222 13.41 -4.41 -7.71
CA ALA A 222 14.70 -3.93 -8.18
C ALA A 222 15.78 -5.02 -8.24
N GLN A 223 15.75 -5.98 -7.30
CA GLN A 223 16.68 -7.12 -7.29
C GLN A 223 16.58 -7.97 -8.57
N THR A 224 15.40 -8.05 -9.19
CA THR A 224 15.18 -8.84 -10.42
C THR A 224 15.99 -8.32 -11.61
N ILE A 225 16.39 -7.07 -11.57
CA ILE A 225 17.26 -6.45 -12.60
C ILE A 225 18.68 -6.22 -12.08
N GLY A 226 19.04 -6.81 -10.95
CA GLY A 226 20.38 -6.69 -10.34
C GLY A 226 20.67 -5.31 -9.75
N VAL A 227 19.66 -4.64 -9.21
CA VAL A 227 19.79 -3.41 -8.41
C VAL A 227 19.51 -3.76 -6.96
N GLU A 228 20.50 -3.59 -6.09
CA GLU A 228 20.40 -4.00 -4.69
C GLU A 228 20.39 -2.79 -3.76
N ALA A 229 19.56 -2.88 -2.73
CA ALA A 229 19.60 -1.94 -1.62
C ALA A 229 20.62 -2.39 -0.57
N PRO A 230 21.26 -1.45 0.16
CA PRO A 230 22.10 -1.82 1.28
C PRO A 230 21.35 -2.69 2.29
N GLN A 231 21.93 -3.82 2.70
CA GLN A 231 21.32 -4.79 3.62
C GLN A 231 20.79 -4.10 4.90
N ARG A 232 21.57 -3.18 5.46
CA ARG A 232 21.15 -2.41 6.64
C ARG A 232 19.86 -1.62 6.42
N LEU A 233 19.62 -1.09 5.22
CA LEU A 233 18.41 -0.33 4.90
C LEU A 233 17.19 -1.24 4.92
N THR A 234 17.29 -2.40 4.27
CA THR A 234 16.21 -3.39 4.20
C THR A 234 15.94 -4.02 5.56
N ASP A 235 16.96 -4.39 6.32
CA ASP A 235 16.80 -4.96 7.67
C ASP A 235 16.06 -4.01 8.61
N ARG A 236 16.40 -2.74 8.59
CA ARG A 236 15.75 -1.73 9.42
C ARG A 236 14.28 -1.49 8.99
N ALA A 237 14.02 -1.48 7.71
CA ALA A 237 12.66 -1.34 7.17
C ALA A 237 11.78 -2.55 7.54
N LEU A 238 12.31 -3.77 7.40
CA LEU A 238 11.63 -5.00 7.82
C LEU A 238 11.38 -5.01 9.33
N ALA A 239 12.37 -4.60 10.14
CA ALA A 239 12.19 -4.47 11.58
C ALA A 239 11.09 -3.45 11.93
N SER A 240 11.00 -2.33 11.23
CA SER A 240 9.93 -1.35 11.41
C SER A 240 8.55 -1.97 11.15
N ILE A 241 8.35 -2.68 10.04
CA ILE A 241 7.07 -3.35 9.76
C ILE A 241 6.75 -4.41 10.83
N ARG A 242 7.74 -5.21 11.26
CA ARG A 242 7.52 -6.20 12.32
C ARG A 242 7.04 -5.57 13.62
N ARG A 243 7.59 -4.42 14.03
CA ARG A 243 7.14 -3.71 15.24
C ARG A 243 5.71 -3.17 15.14
N GLN A 244 5.23 -2.91 13.93
CA GLN A 244 3.88 -2.41 13.66
C GLN A 244 2.86 -3.53 13.41
N ARG A 245 3.30 -4.78 13.29
CA ARG A 245 2.45 -5.96 13.08
C ARG A 245 1.68 -6.33 14.35
N LYS A 246 0.39 -6.60 14.19
CA LYS A 246 -0.47 -7.14 15.24
C LYS A 246 -0.57 -8.67 15.14
N PRO A 247 -1.03 -9.37 16.20
CA PRO A 247 -1.12 -10.84 16.21
C PRO A 247 -1.96 -11.44 15.08
N ASP A 248 -2.94 -10.69 14.56
CA ASP A 248 -3.81 -11.11 13.45
C ASP A 248 -3.24 -10.79 12.07
N PHE A 249 -1.97 -10.38 11.99
CA PHE A 249 -1.29 -9.92 10.77
C PHE A 249 -1.91 -8.69 10.10
N SER A 250 -2.67 -7.90 10.86
CA SER A 250 -2.89 -6.50 10.51
C SER A 250 -1.72 -5.64 10.99
N TYR A 251 -1.66 -4.41 10.48
CA TYR A 251 -0.56 -3.50 10.80
C TYR A 251 -1.08 -2.16 11.33
N CYS A 252 -0.43 -1.63 12.34
CA CYS A 252 -0.64 -0.29 12.79
C CYS A 252 -0.28 0.71 11.68
N TYR A 253 -0.85 1.91 11.73
CA TYR A 253 -0.64 2.92 10.71
C TYR A 253 0.81 3.39 10.66
N SER A 254 1.39 3.67 11.83
CA SER A 254 2.76 4.15 11.96
C SER A 254 3.44 3.63 13.22
N GLU A 255 4.74 3.79 13.28
CA GLU A 255 5.56 3.45 14.44
C GLU A 255 5.07 4.15 15.72
N GLN A 256 4.67 5.41 15.62
CA GLN A 256 4.11 6.16 16.74
C GLN A 256 2.75 5.60 17.21
N LEU A 257 1.92 5.17 16.26
CA LEU A 257 0.57 4.65 16.57
C LEU A 257 0.55 3.19 17.00
N LYS A 258 1.67 2.48 17.01
CA LYS A 258 1.74 1.10 17.50
C LYS A 258 1.40 0.99 18.99
N TYR A 259 1.64 2.04 19.76
CA TYR A 259 1.28 2.10 21.19
C TYR A 259 -0.20 2.36 21.43
N ARG A 260 -0.98 2.57 20.37
CA ARG A 260 -2.42 2.77 20.40
C ARG A 260 -3.13 1.81 19.44
N PRO A 261 -3.04 0.48 19.67
CA PRO A 261 -3.54 -0.52 18.72
C PRO A 261 -5.05 -0.42 18.50
N MET A 262 -5.79 0.13 19.47
CA MET A 262 -7.25 0.36 19.39
C MET A 262 -7.63 1.72 18.78
N HIS A 263 -6.66 2.57 18.43
CA HIS A 263 -6.95 3.81 17.71
C HIS A 263 -7.79 3.50 16.45
N PRO A 264 -8.82 4.31 16.11
CA PRO A 264 -9.70 4.02 14.97
C PRO A 264 -8.96 3.64 13.69
N ILE A 265 -7.89 4.36 13.35
CA ILE A 265 -7.07 4.08 12.17
C ILE A 265 -6.39 2.69 12.19
N ASN A 266 -6.20 2.09 13.37
CA ASN A 266 -5.60 0.76 13.56
C ASN A 266 -6.63 -0.36 13.67
N ARG A 267 -7.93 -0.03 13.69
CA ARG A 267 -9.02 -1.02 13.70
C ARG A 267 -9.08 -1.78 12.37
N PRO A 268 -9.78 -2.92 12.34
CA PRO A 268 -9.80 -3.78 11.15
C PRO A 268 -10.12 -3.06 9.84
N GLY A 269 -11.15 -2.19 9.84
CA GLY A 269 -11.50 -1.41 8.63
C GLY A 269 -10.38 -0.50 8.17
N GLY A 270 -9.80 0.31 9.10
CA GLY A 270 -8.72 1.24 8.79
C GLY A 270 -7.43 0.55 8.34
N SER A 271 -7.21 -0.70 8.74
CA SER A 271 -6.00 -1.46 8.38
C SER A 271 -6.16 -2.37 7.16
N LEU A 272 -7.37 -2.56 6.64
CA LEU A 272 -7.68 -3.60 5.65
C LEU A 272 -6.85 -3.47 4.37
N GLY A 273 -6.80 -2.27 3.78
CA GLY A 273 -6.04 -2.03 2.54
C GLY A 273 -4.53 -2.10 2.76
N ARG A 274 -4.00 -1.40 3.79
CA ARG A 274 -2.55 -1.38 4.04
C ARG A 274 -1.96 -2.73 4.45
N SER A 275 -2.77 -3.59 5.10
CA SER A 275 -2.29 -4.90 5.51
C SER A 275 -2.03 -5.83 4.33
N GLN A 276 -2.67 -5.64 3.17
CA GLN A 276 -2.32 -6.34 1.95
C GLN A 276 -0.87 -6.03 1.54
N ALA A 277 -0.53 -4.75 1.45
CA ALA A 277 0.82 -4.32 1.08
C ALA A 277 1.89 -4.79 2.08
N CYS A 278 1.60 -4.70 3.38
CA CYS A 278 2.54 -5.12 4.41
C CYS A 278 2.79 -6.63 4.40
N ASN A 279 1.73 -7.45 4.27
CA ASN A 279 1.88 -8.89 4.16
C ASN A 279 2.60 -9.30 2.87
N LEU A 280 2.31 -8.64 1.74
CA LEU A 280 3.06 -8.85 0.51
C LEU A 280 4.55 -8.53 0.68
N ALA A 281 4.88 -7.35 1.20
CA ALA A 281 6.27 -6.96 1.42
C ALA A 281 7.01 -7.98 2.28
N MET A 282 6.41 -8.38 3.40
CA MET A 282 7.02 -9.35 4.29
C MET A 282 7.16 -10.74 3.65
N CYS A 283 6.21 -11.15 2.78
CA CYS A 283 6.30 -12.38 2.01
C CYS A 283 7.45 -12.34 1.00
N LEU A 284 7.63 -11.22 0.28
CA LEU A 284 8.70 -11.02 -0.69
C LEU A 284 10.11 -11.07 -0.05
N TRP A 285 10.21 -10.63 1.20
CA TRP A 285 11.43 -10.65 2.00
C TRP A 285 11.51 -11.87 2.94
N GLU A 286 10.77 -12.93 2.61
CA GLU A 286 10.86 -14.26 3.25
C GLU A 286 10.65 -14.27 4.78
N ASP A 287 9.76 -13.39 5.29
CA ASP A 287 9.37 -13.43 6.70
C ASP A 287 8.62 -14.73 6.99
N LYS A 288 9.21 -15.60 7.79
CA LYS A 288 8.72 -16.96 8.09
C LYS A 288 7.30 -17.00 8.68
N GLN A 289 6.82 -15.89 9.24
CA GLN A 289 5.47 -15.83 9.81
C GLN A 289 4.40 -15.50 8.75
N ILE A 290 4.79 -15.00 7.58
CA ILE A 290 3.86 -14.71 6.49
C ILE A 290 3.74 -15.92 5.56
N THR A 291 2.87 -16.81 5.94
CA THR A 291 2.56 -18.03 5.18
C THR A 291 1.50 -17.77 4.11
N LYS A 292 1.33 -18.69 3.16
CA LYS A 292 0.24 -18.66 2.18
C LYS A 292 -1.14 -18.59 2.88
N ALA A 293 -1.31 -19.28 4.01
CA ALA A 293 -2.54 -19.23 4.80
C ALA A 293 -2.82 -17.83 5.37
N VAL A 294 -1.79 -17.09 5.77
CA VAL A 294 -1.94 -15.68 6.17
C VAL A 294 -2.41 -14.83 5.00
N LEU A 295 -1.79 -14.97 3.82
CA LEU A 295 -2.21 -14.25 2.61
C LEU A 295 -3.65 -14.59 2.22
N THR A 296 -4.02 -15.86 2.21
CA THR A 296 -5.38 -16.34 1.95
C THR A 296 -6.39 -15.72 2.94
N THR A 297 -6.08 -15.73 4.23
CA THR A 297 -6.92 -15.11 5.26
C THR A 297 -7.13 -13.62 5.02
N TRP A 298 -6.08 -12.90 4.62
CA TRP A 298 -6.18 -11.46 4.38
C TRP A 298 -6.88 -11.11 3.07
N LEU A 299 -6.79 -11.96 2.05
CA LEU A 299 -7.60 -11.84 0.83
C LEU A 299 -9.08 -12.13 1.12
N ASP A 300 -9.39 -13.16 1.90
CA ASP A 300 -10.76 -13.42 2.34
C ASP A 300 -11.34 -12.20 3.09
N ARG A 301 -10.57 -11.60 4.00
CA ARG A 301 -10.96 -10.37 4.70
C ARG A 301 -11.16 -9.19 3.76
N LEU A 302 -10.28 -9.01 2.76
CA LEU A 302 -10.36 -7.93 1.79
C LEU A 302 -11.70 -7.95 1.06
N PHE A 303 -12.08 -9.09 0.52
CA PHE A 303 -13.31 -9.22 -0.25
C PHE A 303 -14.57 -9.30 0.62
N ALA A 304 -14.54 -10.05 1.73
CA ALA A 304 -15.69 -10.14 2.62
C ALA A 304 -16.04 -8.80 3.30
N ARG A 305 -15.05 -7.94 3.50
CA ARG A 305 -15.18 -6.65 4.18
C ARG A 305 -14.93 -5.46 3.26
N ASN A 306 -15.03 -5.66 1.95
CA ASN A 306 -14.77 -4.62 0.96
C ASN A 306 -15.57 -3.33 1.22
N LEU A 307 -16.81 -3.43 1.70
CA LEU A 307 -17.65 -2.29 2.06
C LEU A 307 -16.99 -1.35 3.08
N TRP A 308 -16.08 -1.83 3.92
CA TRP A 308 -15.37 -0.98 4.88
C TRP A 308 -14.37 -0.05 4.19
N LEU A 309 -13.76 -0.48 3.08
CA LEU A 309 -12.94 0.39 2.24
C LEU A 309 -13.82 1.30 1.38
N ASP A 310 -14.92 0.78 0.87
CA ASP A 310 -15.84 1.50 0.00
C ASP A 310 -16.51 2.69 0.70
N LEU A 311 -16.75 2.61 2.01
CA LEU A 311 -17.27 3.71 2.82
C LEU A 311 -16.50 5.03 2.64
N ALA A 312 -15.18 4.95 2.51
CA ALA A 312 -14.32 6.13 2.35
C ALA A 312 -14.03 6.48 0.90
N ARG A 313 -14.38 5.58 -0.03
CA ARG A 313 -14.11 5.79 -1.46
C ARG A 313 -14.81 7.06 -1.94
N LYS A 314 -14.04 7.91 -2.64
CA LYS A 314 -14.46 9.22 -3.17
C LYS A 314 -14.76 10.31 -2.11
N ARG A 315 -14.52 10.05 -0.82
CA ARG A 315 -14.66 11.07 0.21
C ARG A 315 -13.41 11.97 0.25
N PRO A 316 -13.57 13.29 0.33
CA PRO A 316 -12.46 14.23 0.28
C PRO A 316 -11.66 14.28 1.59
N ILE A 317 -12.31 14.00 2.73
CA ILE A 317 -11.66 14.06 4.05
C ILE A 317 -11.20 12.65 4.43
N PRO A 318 -9.88 12.41 4.57
CA PRO A 318 -9.38 11.12 4.99
C PRO A 318 -9.66 10.86 6.48
N HIS A 319 -9.84 9.59 6.85
CA HIS A 319 -10.02 9.14 8.24
C HIS A 319 -11.23 9.74 8.98
N GLU A 320 -12.25 10.17 8.23
CA GLU A 320 -13.46 10.81 8.76
C GLU A 320 -14.41 9.83 9.45
N SER A 321 -14.49 8.59 8.98
CA SER A 321 -15.42 7.60 9.50
C SER A 321 -14.96 7.00 10.83
N TRP A 322 -15.89 6.30 11.53
CA TRP A 322 -15.56 5.56 12.75
C TRP A 322 -14.39 4.57 12.59
N PHE A 323 -14.24 3.98 11.40
CA PHE A 323 -13.10 3.10 11.07
C PHE A 323 -11.83 3.87 10.75
N ALA A 324 -11.91 5.18 10.59
CA ALA A 324 -10.83 6.05 10.14
C ALA A 324 -10.19 5.57 8.82
N VAL A 325 -11.02 5.11 7.89
CA VAL A 325 -10.59 4.70 6.55
C VAL A 325 -10.43 5.93 5.66
N ALA A 326 -9.40 5.95 4.84
CA ALA A 326 -9.23 6.96 3.80
C ALA A 326 -9.47 6.36 2.42
N GLY A 327 -10.04 7.17 1.50
CA GLY A 327 -10.38 6.72 0.14
C GLY A 327 -9.19 6.12 -0.59
N TYR A 328 -8.01 6.72 -0.48
CA TYR A 328 -6.78 6.28 -1.17
C TYR A 328 -6.30 4.86 -0.80
N PHE A 329 -6.90 4.20 0.18
CA PHE A 329 -6.62 2.79 0.47
C PHE A 329 -7.41 1.82 -0.40
N PHE A 330 -8.40 2.28 -1.19
CA PHE A 330 -9.25 1.37 -1.92
C PHE A 330 -8.47 0.67 -3.06
N TYR A 331 -8.11 1.39 -4.12
CA TYR A 331 -7.36 0.77 -5.23
C TYR A 331 -5.93 0.38 -4.84
N TYR A 332 -5.32 1.09 -3.91
CA TYR A 332 -4.06 0.70 -3.30
C TYR A 332 -4.15 -0.71 -2.68
N GLY A 333 -5.14 -0.95 -1.82
CA GLY A 333 -5.33 -2.25 -1.15
C GLY A 333 -5.64 -3.38 -2.12
N HIS A 334 -6.45 -3.11 -3.16
CA HIS A 334 -6.77 -4.11 -4.19
C HIS A 334 -5.58 -4.43 -5.08
N TYR A 335 -4.76 -3.44 -5.44
CA TYR A 335 -3.54 -3.67 -6.19
C TYR A 335 -2.58 -4.59 -5.44
N TYR A 336 -2.26 -4.30 -4.19
CA TYR A 336 -1.41 -5.19 -3.40
C TYR A 336 -2.08 -6.54 -3.10
N GLY A 337 -3.40 -6.56 -2.97
CA GLY A 337 -4.19 -7.79 -2.91
C GLY A 337 -4.02 -8.65 -4.17
N SER A 338 -4.02 -8.05 -5.36
CA SER A 338 -3.81 -8.79 -6.62
C SER A 338 -2.44 -9.45 -6.69
N LEU A 339 -1.41 -8.80 -6.16
CA LEU A 339 -0.06 -9.38 -6.04
C LEU A 339 0.00 -10.51 -4.98
N CYS A 340 -0.83 -10.43 -3.93
CA CYS A 340 -0.97 -11.53 -2.96
C CYS A 340 -1.67 -12.74 -3.60
N ILE A 341 -2.62 -12.56 -4.52
CA ILE A 341 -3.32 -13.66 -5.23
C ILE A 341 -2.32 -14.55 -5.99
N GLU A 342 -1.27 -13.99 -6.55
CA GLU A 342 -0.23 -14.76 -7.25
C GLU A 342 0.58 -15.67 -6.30
N ARG A 343 0.52 -15.43 -4.99
CA ARG A 343 1.34 -16.10 -3.96
C ARG A 343 0.58 -17.07 -3.08
N VAL A 344 -0.74 -17.12 -3.16
CA VAL A 344 -1.55 -18.14 -2.46
C VAL A 344 -1.47 -19.49 -3.20
N GLU A 345 -2.05 -20.53 -2.60
CA GLU A 345 -2.11 -21.85 -3.26
C GLU A 345 -2.85 -21.75 -4.59
N PRO A 346 -2.38 -22.46 -5.64
CA PRO A 346 -2.99 -22.42 -6.97
C PRO A 346 -4.51 -22.67 -6.96
N ALA A 347 -4.98 -23.56 -6.08
CA ALA A 347 -6.39 -23.90 -5.94
C ALA A 347 -7.26 -22.72 -5.47
N ASP A 348 -6.67 -21.75 -4.75
CA ASP A 348 -7.39 -20.57 -4.24
C ASP A 348 -7.38 -19.39 -5.21
N ARG A 349 -6.45 -19.35 -6.17
CA ARG A 349 -6.24 -18.18 -7.05
C ARG A 349 -7.49 -17.81 -7.82
N ALA A 350 -8.13 -18.79 -8.46
CA ALA A 350 -9.28 -18.55 -9.32
C ALA A 350 -10.42 -17.80 -8.59
N ARG A 351 -10.77 -18.23 -7.39
CA ARG A 351 -11.85 -17.59 -6.61
C ARG A 351 -11.54 -16.13 -6.24
N PHE A 352 -10.28 -15.80 -5.99
CA PHE A 352 -9.87 -14.43 -5.68
C PHE A 352 -9.76 -13.57 -6.94
N GLN A 353 -9.33 -14.15 -8.07
CA GLN A 353 -9.35 -13.46 -9.36
C GLN A 353 -10.77 -13.10 -9.77
N ASP A 354 -11.75 -14.00 -9.54
CA ASP A 354 -13.16 -13.71 -9.79
C ASP A 354 -13.68 -12.54 -8.94
N GLN A 355 -13.40 -12.55 -7.64
CA GLN A 355 -13.77 -11.46 -6.74
C GLN A 355 -13.16 -10.13 -7.18
N MET A 356 -11.87 -10.13 -7.53
CA MET A 356 -11.15 -8.94 -7.96
C MET A 356 -11.70 -8.40 -9.28
N ALA A 357 -11.84 -9.25 -10.29
CA ALA A 357 -12.34 -8.85 -11.60
C ALA A 357 -13.80 -8.37 -11.52
N HIS A 358 -14.67 -9.12 -10.82
CA HIS A 358 -16.06 -8.73 -10.61
C HIS A 358 -16.15 -7.32 -9.98
N LEU A 359 -15.41 -7.09 -8.90
CA LEU A 359 -15.39 -5.80 -8.20
C LEU A 359 -14.93 -4.66 -9.12
N LEU A 360 -13.79 -4.84 -9.79
CA LEU A 360 -13.18 -3.77 -10.59
C LEU A 360 -14.02 -3.44 -11.82
N ILE A 361 -14.59 -4.44 -12.51
CA ILE A 361 -15.47 -4.21 -13.66
C ILE A 361 -16.70 -3.38 -13.24
N HIS A 362 -17.33 -3.70 -12.09
CA HIS A 362 -18.50 -2.97 -11.61
C HIS A 362 -18.19 -1.53 -11.16
N LEU A 363 -16.96 -1.26 -10.75
CA LEU A 363 -16.55 0.06 -10.27
C LEU A 363 -15.94 0.95 -11.35
N GLN A 364 -15.84 0.46 -12.59
CA GLN A 364 -15.30 1.27 -13.68
C GLN A 364 -16.25 2.41 -14.06
N GLU A 365 -15.72 3.62 -14.11
CA GLU A 365 -16.47 4.81 -14.50
C GLU A 365 -16.87 4.76 -15.99
N LYS A 366 -17.82 5.61 -16.37
CA LYS A 366 -18.31 5.69 -17.76
C LYS A 366 -17.19 6.06 -18.75
N ASP A 367 -16.24 6.87 -18.32
CA ASP A 367 -15.06 7.28 -19.11
C ASP A 367 -13.93 6.25 -19.15
N GLY A 368 -14.12 5.07 -18.54
CA GLY A 368 -13.12 4.00 -18.49
C GLY A 368 -12.17 4.08 -17.31
N SER A 369 -12.22 5.12 -16.51
CA SER A 369 -11.33 5.31 -15.37
C SER A 369 -11.79 4.59 -14.10
N TRP A 370 -10.90 4.60 -13.09
CA TRP A 370 -11.18 4.29 -11.70
C TRP A 370 -10.56 5.37 -10.81
N TRP A 371 -11.23 5.69 -9.71
CA TRP A 371 -10.67 6.60 -8.72
C TRP A 371 -11.33 6.42 -7.34
N ASP A 372 -10.61 6.74 -6.29
CA ASP A 372 -11.02 6.52 -4.90
C ASP A 372 -10.84 7.73 -3.98
N TYR A 373 -9.91 8.62 -4.29
CA TYR A 373 -9.62 9.78 -3.46
C TYR A 373 -9.35 11.02 -4.31
N PRO A 374 -9.96 12.20 -4.00
CA PRO A 374 -9.82 13.40 -4.81
C PRO A 374 -8.44 14.05 -4.62
N LEU A 375 -7.42 13.52 -5.28
CA LEU A 375 -6.05 14.03 -5.23
C LEU A 375 -5.74 14.86 -6.48
N TYR A 376 -6.13 16.13 -6.50
CA TYR A 376 -5.90 17.03 -7.65
C TYR A 376 -6.30 16.36 -8.98
N ASP A 377 -5.58 16.62 -10.05
CA ASP A 377 -5.76 15.92 -11.33
C ASP A 377 -4.81 14.70 -11.44
N TYR A 378 -4.60 13.98 -10.33
CA TYR A 378 -3.86 12.72 -10.29
C TYR A 378 -4.75 11.52 -10.03
N HIS A 379 -5.93 11.74 -9.46
CA HIS A 379 -6.77 10.71 -8.84
C HIS A 379 -7.26 9.64 -9.81
N GLN A 380 -7.72 10.00 -11.01
CA GLN A 380 -8.18 9.05 -12.01
C GLN A 380 -7.01 8.27 -12.61
N GLN A 381 -5.88 8.91 -12.85
CA GLN A 381 -4.72 8.28 -13.46
C GLN A 381 -4.12 7.21 -12.55
N TYR A 382 -3.87 7.50 -11.27
CA TYR A 382 -3.32 6.47 -10.37
C TYR A 382 -4.33 5.36 -10.07
N GLY A 383 -5.61 5.71 -9.91
CA GLY A 383 -6.65 4.72 -9.66
C GLY A 383 -6.82 3.76 -10.84
N THR A 384 -6.80 4.31 -12.07
CA THR A 384 -6.86 3.51 -13.30
C THR A 384 -5.63 2.63 -13.44
N ALA A 385 -4.44 3.15 -13.14
CA ALA A 385 -3.21 2.36 -13.20
C ALA A 385 -3.25 1.17 -12.23
N PHE A 386 -3.66 1.36 -10.97
CA PHE A 386 -3.81 0.26 -10.02
C PHE A 386 -4.87 -0.76 -10.45
N ALA A 387 -6.02 -0.29 -10.96
CA ALA A 387 -7.08 -1.18 -11.42
C ALA A 387 -6.65 -2.01 -12.63
N LEU A 388 -5.99 -1.41 -13.62
CA LEU A 388 -5.45 -2.11 -14.78
C LEU A 388 -4.46 -3.20 -14.38
N MET A 389 -3.46 -2.86 -13.58
CA MET A 389 -2.47 -3.83 -13.10
C MET A 389 -3.12 -4.98 -12.31
N SER A 390 -4.24 -4.72 -11.62
CA SER A 390 -4.99 -5.75 -10.91
C SER A 390 -5.82 -6.62 -11.85
N LEU A 391 -6.51 -6.03 -12.85
CA LEU A 391 -7.32 -6.78 -13.82
C LEU A 391 -6.49 -7.68 -14.73
N VAL A 392 -5.33 -7.21 -15.16
CA VAL A 392 -4.39 -8.02 -15.96
C VAL A 392 -4.04 -9.34 -15.24
N ARG A 393 -3.89 -9.30 -13.91
CA ARG A 393 -3.64 -10.49 -13.07
C ARG A 393 -4.86 -11.39 -12.89
N CYS A 394 -6.03 -10.94 -13.31
CA CYS A 394 -7.25 -11.75 -13.33
C CYS A 394 -7.46 -12.47 -14.66
N ARG A 395 -6.63 -12.22 -15.67
CA ARG A 395 -6.62 -13.01 -16.91
C ARG A 395 -6.37 -14.48 -16.59
N ARG A 396 -7.11 -15.35 -17.25
CA ARG A 396 -6.90 -16.79 -17.17
C ARG A 396 -6.35 -17.27 -18.50
N PRO A 397 -5.48 -18.29 -18.48
CA PRO A 397 -5.00 -18.92 -19.70
C PRO A 397 -6.15 -19.52 -20.53
#